data_7179de1223c86c66cd7b95788ac81b68
#
_entry.id   7179de1223c86c66cd7b95788ac81b68
#
_cell.length_a   1.000
_cell.length_b   1.000
_cell.length_c   1.000
_cell.angle_alpha   90.00
_cell.angle_beta   90.00
_cell.angle_gamma   90.00
#
_symmetry.space_group_name_H-M   'P 1'
#
loop_
_entity.id
_entity.type
_entity.pdbx_description
1 polymer ?
#
loop_
_entity_poly.entity_id
_entity_poly.type
_entity_poly.pdbx_seq_one_letter_code
_entity_poly.pdbx_strand_id
1 'polypeptide(L)'
;LFKQPEPIDYNPAIPIETFDIIVTDECHRSIYNLWAQVLEYFDAHLIGLTATPNKQTFGFFNQNLVMEYGHEQAVADGVNVNYDVYRIKTEVTEAGAKVEAGYWLEVRDKATRAKRDWQLDDDFDYAPEELDRSVQTPDQIRTIARTLRDNWNRDLFPQREELPKTLVFAMD
;
A
#
# COMPACT_ATOMS: atom_id res chain seq x y z
N LEU A 1 6.53 16.19 14.50
CA LEU A 1 7.99 16.02 14.44
C LEU A 1 8.26 14.57 14.85
N PHE A 2 8.49 13.69 13.89
CA PHE A 2 8.95 12.33 14.17
C PHE A 2 10.40 12.44 14.65
N LYS A 3 10.67 12.06 15.92
CA LYS A 3 12.03 11.89 16.39
C LYS A 3 12.70 10.83 15.51
N GLN A 4 13.83 11.13 14.94
CA GLN A 4 14.68 10.09 14.35
C GLN A 4 15.11 9.14 15.47
N PRO A 5 15.16 7.82 15.22
CA PRO A 5 15.64 6.89 16.23
C PRO A 5 17.08 7.25 16.60
N GLU A 6 17.40 7.14 17.90
CA GLU A 6 18.78 7.34 18.37
C GLU A 6 19.69 6.25 17.76
N PRO A 7 20.93 6.58 17.43
CA PRO A 7 21.89 5.60 16.94
C PRO A 7 22.07 4.44 17.93
N ILE A 8 22.26 3.24 17.44
CA ILE A 8 22.58 2.08 18.27
C ILE A 8 24.04 2.17 18.69
N ASP A 9 24.26 2.25 20.01
CA ASP A 9 25.62 2.22 20.58
C ASP A 9 26.16 0.80 20.62
N TYR A 10 27.51 0.68 20.60
CA TYR A 10 28.18 -0.62 20.74
C TYR A 10 27.82 -1.28 22.07
N ASN A 11 27.39 -2.54 22.01
CA ASN A 11 27.05 -3.33 23.17
C ASN A 11 28.06 -4.50 23.35
N PRO A 12 28.92 -4.47 24.39
CA PRO A 12 29.90 -5.55 24.61
C PRO A 12 29.28 -6.93 24.90
N ALA A 13 28.01 -6.98 25.30
CA ALA A 13 27.28 -8.24 25.50
C ALA A 13 26.79 -8.86 24.19
N ILE A 14 26.70 -8.06 23.13
CA ILE A 14 26.31 -8.47 21.77
C ILE A 14 27.29 -7.80 20.80
N PRO A 15 28.53 -8.32 20.68
CA PRO A 15 29.53 -7.75 19.79
C PRO A 15 29.08 -7.72 18.32
N ILE A 16 29.66 -6.82 17.54
CA ILE A 16 29.32 -6.70 16.11
C ILE A 16 29.65 -7.96 15.31
N GLU A 17 30.57 -8.77 15.76
CA GLU A 17 31.02 -10.04 15.17
C GLU A 17 30.15 -11.24 15.60
N THR A 18 29.04 -11.00 16.29
CA THR A 18 28.18 -12.09 16.82
C THR A 18 27.61 -12.97 15.71
N PHE A 19 27.36 -12.40 14.54
CA PHE A 19 26.77 -13.11 13.41
C PHE A 19 27.60 -12.95 12.14
N ASP A 20 27.82 -14.02 11.42
CA ASP A 20 28.47 -14.02 10.11
C ASP A 20 27.47 -13.73 8.99
N ILE A 21 26.21 -14.16 9.16
CA ILE A 21 25.14 -14.02 8.17
C ILE A 21 23.84 -13.62 8.89
N ILE A 22 23.17 -12.63 8.34
CA ILE A 22 21.82 -12.24 8.76
C ILE A 22 20.87 -12.39 7.58
N VAL A 23 19.80 -13.15 7.77
CA VAL A 23 18.72 -13.30 6.80
C VAL A 23 17.50 -12.54 7.31
N THR A 24 17.01 -11.60 6.51
CA THR A 24 15.79 -10.85 6.84
C THR A 24 14.71 -11.15 5.82
N ASP A 25 13.58 -11.67 6.30
CA ASP A 25 12.37 -11.83 5.51
C ASP A 25 11.57 -10.52 5.49
N GLU A 26 10.78 -10.30 4.43
CA GLU A 26 10.07 -9.05 4.18
C GLU A 26 11.01 -7.82 4.28
N CYS A 27 12.22 -7.97 3.73
CA CYS A 27 13.31 -7.01 3.90
C CYS A 27 12.95 -5.58 3.46
N HIS A 28 11.98 -5.42 2.55
CA HIS A 28 11.45 -4.10 2.16
C HIS A 28 10.87 -3.30 3.33
N ARG A 29 10.58 -3.94 4.48
CA ARG A 29 10.13 -3.29 5.72
C ARG A 29 11.27 -3.05 6.70
N SER A 30 12.28 -3.92 6.67
CA SER A 30 13.38 -3.93 7.64
C SER A 30 14.51 -2.94 7.32
N ILE A 31 14.51 -2.36 6.12
CA ILE A 31 15.53 -1.40 5.67
C ILE A 31 15.29 0.04 6.15
N TYR A 32 14.36 0.25 7.07
CA TYR A 32 14.01 1.58 7.57
C TYR A 32 14.13 1.70 9.07
N ASN A 33 14.35 2.92 9.53
CA ASN A 33 14.34 3.32 10.94
C ASN A 33 15.26 2.47 11.82
N LEU A 34 14.73 1.99 12.94
CA LEU A 34 15.47 1.22 13.94
C LEU A 34 15.97 -0.13 13.38
N TRP A 35 15.17 -0.78 12.52
CA TRP A 35 15.57 -2.07 11.95
C TRP A 35 16.74 -1.95 10.99
N ALA A 36 16.84 -0.89 10.21
CA ALA A 36 18.03 -0.62 9.39
C ALA A 36 19.28 -0.54 10.24
N GLN A 37 19.22 0.18 11.37
CA GLN A 37 20.34 0.30 12.28
C GLN A 37 20.78 -1.05 12.90
N VAL A 38 19.80 -1.93 13.21
CA VAL A 38 20.10 -3.29 13.69
C VAL A 38 20.82 -4.10 12.61
N LEU A 39 20.40 -4.02 11.36
CA LEU A 39 21.07 -4.71 10.26
C LEU A 39 22.48 -4.16 9.99
N GLU A 40 22.66 -2.85 10.11
CA GLU A 40 23.93 -2.17 9.90
C GLU A 40 24.90 -2.28 11.09
N TYR A 41 24.38 -2.65 12.27
CA TYR A 41 25.20 -2.78 13.48
C TYR A 41 26.19 -3.94 13.40
N PHE A 42 25.81 -5.06 12.81
CA PHE A 42 26.63 -6.27 12.76
C PHE A 42 27.57 -6.28 11.55
N ASP A 43 28.79 -6.76 11.73
CA ASP A 43 29.73 -7.06 10.66
C ASP A 43 29.38 -8.42 10.02
N ALA A 44 28.26 -8.46 9.32
CA ALA A 44 27.66 -9.68 8.79
C ALA A 44 27.25 -9.53 7.31
N HIS A 45 27.25 -10.64 6.59
CA HIS A 45 26.64 -10.69 5.26
C HIS A 45 25.11 -10.65 5.36
N LEU A 46 24.48 -9.66 4.71
CA LEU A 46 23.02 -9.51 4.74
C LEU A 46 22.37 -10.19 3.53
N ILE A 47 21.38 -11.02 3.79
CA ILE A 47 20.52 -11.64 2.77
C ILE A 47 19.09 -11.15 3.00
N GLY A 48 18.55 -10.41 2.04
CA GLY A 48 17.17 -9.93 2.07
C GLY A 48 16.24 -10.78 1.21
N LEU A 49 15.14 -11.24 1.78
CA LEU A 49 14.05 -11.93 1.06
C LEU A 49 12.85 -10.98 1.01
N THR A 50 12.19 -10.87 -0.14
CA THR A 50 10.96 -10.10 -0.30
C THR A 50 10.21 -10.46 -1.57
N ALA A 51 8.89 -10.49 -1.49
CA ALA A 51 8.03 -10.62 -2.66
C ALA A 51 7.78 -9.28 -3.38
N THR A 52 8.07 -8.13 -2.74
CA THR A 52 7.75 -6.79 -3.23
C THR A 52 8.93 -5.83 -3.11
N PRO A 53 10.04 -6.10 -3.82
CA PRO A 53 11.19 -5.21 -3.80
C PRO A 53 10.83 -3.85 -4.40
N ASN A 54 11.37 -2.80 -3.83
CA ASN A 54 11.25 -1.42 -4.32
C ASN A 54 12.63 -0.79 -4.54
N LYS A 55 12.67 0.44 -5.05
CA LYS A 55 13.94 1.13 -5.33
C LYS A 55 14.83 1.28 -4.08
N GLN A 56 14.22 1.51 -2.92
CA GLN A 56 14.96 1.63 -1.65
C GLN A 56 15.53 0.27 -1.23
N THR A 57 14.78 -0.83 -1.43
CA THR A 57 15.29 -2.19 -1.18
C THR A 57 16.53 -2.48 -2.02
N PHE A 58 16.47 -2.22 -3.32
CA PHE A 58 17.62 -2.38 -4.20
C PHE A 58 18.78 -1.47 -3.79
N GLY A 59 18.51 -0.23 -3.40
CA GLY A 59 19.53 0.71 -2.91
C GLY A 59 20.24 0.22 -1.66
N PHE A 60 19.51 -0.29 -0.67
CA PHE A 60 20.05 -0.81 0.58
C PHE A 60 21.00 -2.01 0.35
N PHE A 61 20.64 -2.92 -0.54
CA PHE A 61 21.45 -4.08 -0.90
C PHE A 61 22.42 -3.81 -2.09
N ASN A 62 22.78 -2.56 -2.36
CA ASN A 62 23.76 -2.16 -3.39
C ASN A 62 23.44 -2.71 -4.79
N GLN A 63 22.17 -2.80 -5.17
CA GLN A 63 21.67 -3.37 -6.43
C GLN A 63 22.07 -4.86 -6.63
N ASN A 64 22.43 -5.56 -5.58
CA ASN A 64 22.87 -6.96 -5.66
C ASN A 64 21.65 -7.91 -5.62
N LEU A 65 20.99 -8.07 -6.74
CA LEU A 65 19.92 -9.06 -6.93
C LEU A 65 20.56 -10.42 -7.26
N VAL A 66 20.48 -11.36 -6.32
CA VAL A 66 21.09 -12.69 -6.47
C VAL A 66 20.15 -13.67 -7.17
N MET A 67 18.84 -13.58 -6.87
CA MET A 67 17.83 -14.46 -7.44
C MET A 67 16.48 -13.74 -7.50
N GLU A 68 15.76 -13.97 -8.59
CA GLU A 68 14.37 -13.54 -8.76
C GLU A 68 13.54 -14.74 -9.24
N TYR A 69 12.37 -14.92 -8.61
CA TYR A 69 11.35 -15.86 -9.04
C TYR A 69 10.05 -15.08 -9.22
N GLY A 70 9.88 -14.53 -10.42
CA GLY A 70 8.79 -13.62 -10.76
C GLY A 70 7.43 -14.31 -10.88
N HIS A 71 6.37 -13.50 -10.84
CA HIS A 71 4.98 -13.99 -10.94
C HIS A 71 4.74 -14.80 -12.23
N GLU A 72 5.25 -14.34 -13.36
CA GLU A 72 5.08 -15.01 -14.66
C GLU A 72 5.70 -16.41 -14.64
N GLN A 73 6.89 -16.55 -14.06
CA GLN A 73 7.54 -17.84 -13.90
C GLN A 73 6.75 -18.75 -12.95
N ALA A 74 6.26 -18.21 -11.83
CA ALA A 74 5.47 -18.96 -10.87
C ALA A 74 4.13 -19.45 -11.44
N VAL A 75 3.53 -18.68 -12.35
CA VAL A 75 2.33 -19.12 -13.09
C VAL A 75 2.68 -20.20 -14.10
N ALA A 76 3.77 -20.05 -14.85
CA ALA A 76 4.23 -21.06 -15.80
C ALA A 76 4.56 -22.39 -15.13
N ASP A 77 5.13 -22.36 -13.92
CA ASP A 77 5.45 -23.55 -13.12
C ASP A 77 4.23 -24.13 -12.38
N GLY A 78 3.05 -23.50 -12.49
CA GLY A 78 1.82 -23.95 -11.83
C GLY A 78 1.78 -23.72 -10.31
N VAL A 79 2.70 -22.91 -9.78
CA VAL A 79 2.77 -22.55 -8.34
C VAL A 79 1.78 -21.45 -8.01
N ASN A 80 1.64 -20.47 -8.91
CA ASN A 80 0.67 -19.39 -8.81
C ASN A 80 -0.39 -19.49 -9.91
N VAL A 81 -1.50 -18.79 -9.70
CA VAL A 81 -2.54 -18.58 -10.71
C VAL A 81 -2.39 -17.19 -11.32
N ASN A 82 -2.74 -17.07 -12.59
CA ASN A 82 -2.82 -15.76 -13.22
C ASN A 82 -3.99 -14.94 -12.64
N TYR A 83 -3.96 -13.64 -12.84
CA TYR A 83 -5.00 -12.73 -12.40
C TYR A 83 -5.39 -11.74 -13.49
N ASP A 84 -6.63 -11.30 -13.44
CA ASP A 84 -7.13 -10.22 -14.27
C ASP A 84 -7.42 -8.98 -13.41
N VAL A 85 -7.11 -7.82 -13.96
CA VAL A 85 -7.38 -6.55 -13.30
C VAL A 85 -8.61 -5.90 -13.90
N TYR A 86 -9.70 -5.91 -13.14
CA TYR A 86 -10.93 -5.19 -13.48
C TYR A 86 -10.98 -3.86 -12.75
N ARG A 87 -10.99 -2.77 -13.49
CA ARG A 87 -11.00 -1.42 -12.92
C ARG A 87 -12.35 -0.76 -13.14
N ILE A 88 -13.05 -0.46 -12.04
CA ILE A 88 -14.28 0.33 -12.08
C ILE A 88 -13.89 1.81 -12.11
N LYS A 89 -14.23 2.48 -13.22
CA LYS A 89 -14.00 3.90 -13.42
C LYS A 89 -15.28 4.67 -13.20
N THR A 90 -15.19 5.81 -12.55
CA THR A 90 -16.27 6.78 -12.40
C THR A 90 -15.80 8.12 -12.97
N GLU A 91 -16.70 9.02 -13.31
CA GLU A 91 -16.32 10.37 -13.79
C GLU A 91 -15.38 11.06 -12.80
N VAL A 92 -15.65 10.92 -11.50
CA VAL A 92 -14.81 11.48 -10.43
C VAL A 92 -13.41 10.85 -10.39
N THR A 93 -13.29 9.55 -10.66
CA THR A 93 -11.96 8.89 -10.67
C THR A 93 -11.14 9.19 -11.92
N GLU A 94 -11.76 9.67 -12.99
CA GLU A 94 -11.05 9.99 -14.24
C GLU A 94 -10.74 11.49 -14.37
N ALA A 95 -11.67 12.36 -13.98
CA ALA A 95 -11.57 13.79 -14.19
C ALA A 95 -11.27 14.61 -12.91
N GLY A 96 -11.34 13.96 -11.74
CA GLY A 96 -11.43 14.69 -10.48
C GLY A 96 -12.84 15.21 -10.24
N ALA A 97 -13.02 16.05 -9.24
CA ALA A 97 -14.29 16.70 -9.00
C ALA A 97 -14.09 18.13 -8.50
N LYS A 98 -15.04 18.98 -8.86
CA LYS A 98 -15.13 20.34 -8.37
C LYS A 98 -16.27 20.44 -7.38
N VAL A 99 -16.01 21.02 -6.22
CA VAL A 99 -17.04 21.36 -5.23
C VAL A 99 -17.14 22.87 -5.17
N GLU A 100 -18.32 23.39 -5.48
CA GLU A 100 -18.56 24.82 -5.52
C GLU A 100 -18.53 25.44 -4.12
N ALA A 101 -18.14 26.70 -4.03
CA ALA A 101 -18.20 27.49 -2.82
C ALA A 101 -19.63 27.49 -2.22
N GLY A 102 -19.70 27.50 -0.90
CA GLY A 102 -20.98 27.42 -0.19
C GLY A 102 -21.50 26.02 0.09
N TYR A 103 -20.87 24.97 -0.45
CA TYR A 103 -21.24 23.58 -0.15
C TYR A 103 -20.80 23.18 1.25
N TRP A 104 -21.62 22.38 1.94
CA TRP A 104 -21.28 21.85 3.26
C TRP A 104 -20.61 20.50 3.12
N LEU A 105 -19.39 20.39 3.64
CA LEU A 105 -18.63 19.15 3.70
C LEU A 105 -18.57 18.63 5.13
N GLU A 106 -18.85 17.35 5.34
CA GLU A 106 -18.53 16.68 6.59
C GLU A 106 -17.03 16.38 6.61
N VAL A 107 -16.28 17.12 7.41
CA VAL A 107 -14.84 16.95 7.59
C VAL A 107 -14.58 16.14 8.84
N ARG A 108 -13.70 15.14 8.74
CA ARG A 108 -13.29 14.32 9.87
C ARG A 108 -11.88 14.67 10.30
N ASP A 109 -11.71 15.04 11.54
CA ASP A 109 -10.39 15.30 12.12
C ASP A 109 -9.57 14.00 12.19
N LYS A 110 -8.34 14.01 11.66
CA LYS A 110 -7.49 12.81 11.57
C LYS A 110 -7.05 12.28 12.94
N ALA A 111 -6.85 13.17 13.92
CA ALA A 111 -6.35 12.80 15.25
C ALA A 111 -7.48 12.36 16.17
N THR A 112 -8.56 13.14 16.23
CA THR A 112 -9.68 12.94 17.17
C THR A 112 -10.82 12.10 16.62
N ARG A 113 -10.85 11.89 15.30
CA ARG A 113 -11.95 11.25 14.56
C ARG A 113 -13.28 12.01 14.67
N ALA A 114 -13.29 13.20 15.27
CA ALA A 114 -14.48 14.02 15.39
C ALA A 114 -14.93 14.52 14.02
N LYS A 115 -16.23 14.45 13.79
CA LYS A 115 -16.89 14.96 12.60
C LYS A 115 -17.34 16.39 12.86
N ARG A 116 -17.16 17.26 11.87
CA ARG A 116 -17.68 18.61 11.86
C ARG A 116 -18.10 18.99 10.45
N ASP A 117 -19.14 19.77 10.32
CA ASP A 117 -19.54 20.34 9.06
C ASP A 117 -18.70 21.60 8.81
N TRP A 118 -18.17 21.70 7.62
CA TRP A 118 -17.42 22.87 7.15
C TRP A 118 -18.03 23.35 5.84
N GLN A 119 -18.37 24.62 5.81
CA GLN A 119 -18.82 25.29 4.59
C GLN A 119 -17.59 25.81 3.84
N LEU A 120 -17.52 25.50 2.57
CA LEU A 120 -16.43 25.98 1.70
C LEU A 120 -16.61 27.46 1.40
N ASP A 121 -15.58 28.26 1.67
CA ASP A 121 -15.54 29.68 1.35
C ASP A 121 -15.25 29.92 -0.14
N ASP A 122 -14.46 29.05 -0.77
CA ASP A 122 -14.07 29.09 -2.17
C ASP A 122 -14.35 27.75 -2.88
N ASP A 123 -14.36 27.76 -4.21
CA ASP A 123 -14.41 26.55 -5.02
C ASP A 123 -13.21 25.66 -4.71
N PHE A 124 -13.46 24.39 -4.50
CA PHE A 124 -12.41 23.40 -4.23
C PHE A 124 -12.35 22.39 -5.37
N ASP A 125 -11.21 22.40 -6.09
CA ASP A 125 -10.91 21.41 -7.12
C ASP A 125 -9.95 20.36 -6.55
N TYR A 126 -10.21 19.08 -6.76
CA TYR A 126 -9.30 18.03 -6.39
C TYR A 126 -9.03 17.06 -7.54
N ALA A 127 -7.76 16.65 -7.62
CA ALA A 127 -7.28 15.73 -8.63
C ALA A 127 -7.72 14.29 -8.32
N PRO A 128 -7.81 13.40 -9.33
CA PRO A 128 -8.17 12.00 -9.14
C PRO A 128 -7.30 11.27 -8.10
N GLU A 129 -6.04 11.66 -7.96
CA GLU A 129 -5.08 11.05 -7.04
C GLU A 129 -5.32 11.39 -5.57
N GLU A 130 -6.11 12.42 -5.29
CA GLU A 130 -6.49 12.85 -3.94
C GLU A 130 -7.71 12.11 -3.40
N LEU A 131 -8.45 11.44 -4.29
CA LEU A 131 -9.55 10.58 -3.91
C LEU A 131 -9.06 9.44 -3.00
N ASP A 132 -9.86 9.11 -2.01
CA ASP A 132 -9.58 8.11 -0.98
C ASP A 132 -8.41 8.47 -0.02
N ARG A 133 -7.62 9.49 -0.33
CA ARG A 133 -6.54 9.98 0.56
C ARG A 133 -7.00 11.17 1.39
N SER A 134 -7.57 12.16 0.74
CA SER A 134 -7.96 13.45 1.35
C SER A 134 -9.47 13.65 1.34
N VAL A 135 -10.16 13.06 0.36
CA VAL A 135 -11.62 13.19 0.18
C VAL A 135 -12.25 11.81 0.08
N GLN A 136 -13.23 11.53 0.93
CA GLN A 136 -14.07 10.34 0.86
C GLN A 136 -15.42 10.71 0.26
N THR A 137 -15.79 10.07 -0.83
CA THR A 137 -17.08 10.27 -1.51
C THR A 137 -17.98 9.03 -1.31
N PRO A 138 -18.91 9.05 -0.33
CA PRO A 138 -19.78 7.91 -0.05
C PRO A 138 -20.57 7.42 -1.27
N ASP A 139 -20.94 8.33 -2.17
CA ASP A 139 -21.67 7.99 -3.39
C ASP A 139 -20.78 7.28 -4.42
N GLN A 140 -19.50 7.62 -4.48
CA GLN A 140 -18.54 6.89 -5.30
C GLN A 140 -18.34 5.47 -4.80
N ILE A 141 -18.12 5.29 -3.49
CA ILE A 141 -17.98 3.96 -2.86
C ILE A 141 -19.24 3.12 -3.12
N ARG A 142 -20.41 3.72 -2.95
CA ARG A 142 -21.70 3.07 -3.24
C ARG A 142 -21.83 2.69 -4.71
N THR A 143 -21.40 3.55 -5.63
CA THR A 143 -21.39 3.28 -7.07
C THR A 143 -20.49 2.11 -7.41
N ILE A 144 -19.26 2.08 -6.87
CA ILE A 144 -18.32 0.97 -7.05
C ILE A 144 -18.92 -0.34 -6.55
N ALA A 145 -19.49 -0.34 -5.34
CA ALA A 145 -20.10 -1.53 -4.75
C ALA A 145 -21.30 -2.03 -5.56
N ARG A 146 -22.15 -1.13 -6.04
CA ARG A 146 -23.30 -1.48 -6.91
C ARG A 146 -22.82 -2.00 -8.26
N THR A 147 -21.86 -1.36 -8.89
CA THR A 147 -21.30 -1.81 -10.18
C THR A 147 -20.75 -3.22 -10.07
N LEU A 148 -20.00 -3.51 -9.03
CA LEU A 148 -19.49 -4.86 -8.78
C LEU A 148 -20.66 -5.84 -8.59
N ARG A 149 -21.62 -5.55 -7.71
CA ARG A 149 -22.78 -6.42 -7.41
C ARG A 149 -23.59 -6.72 -8.68
N ASP A 150 -23.81 -5.72 -9.52
CA ASP A 150 -24.75 -5.82 -10.63
C ASP A 150 -24.10 -6.39 -11.91
N ASN A 151 -22.77 -6.38 -12.01
CA ASN A 151 -22.06 -6.76 -13.22
C ASN A 151 -21.05 -7.90 -13.06
N TRP A 152 -20.79 -8.41 -11.85
CA TRP A 152 -19.75 -9.42 -11.63
C TRP A 152 -19.96 -10.70 -12.48
N ASN A 153 -21.19 -11.16 -12.65
CA ASN A 153 -21.53 -12.36 -13.42
C ASN A 153 -21.48 -12.14 -14.92
N ARG A 154 -21.64 -10.90 -15.39
CA ARG A 154 -21.56 -10.57 -16.81
C ARG A 154 -20.11 -10.27 -17.23
N ASP A 155 -19.41 -9.49 -16.44
CA ASP A 155 -18.15 -8.87 -16.85
C ASP A 155 -16.91 -9.61 -16.30
N LEU A 156 -17.01 -10.19 -15.11
CA LEU A 156 -15.87 -10.86 -14.45
C LEU A 156 -15.96 -12.39 -14.52
N PHE A 157 -17.13 -12.95 -14.24
CA PHE A 157 -17.32 -14.39 -14.13
C PHE A 157 -18.57 -14.86 -14.88
N PRO A 158 -18.64 -14.73 -16.20
CA PRO A 158 -19.87 -15.01 -16.97
C PRO A 158 -20.36 -16.46 -16.91
N GLN A 159 -19.51 -17.36 -16.43
CA GLN A 159 -19.86 -18.80 -16.31
C GLN A 159 -20.25 -19.21 -14.88
N ARG A 160 -20.35 -18.26 -13.95
CA ARG A 160 -20.69 -18.54 -12.56
C ARG A 160 -22.10 -18.09 -12.23
N GLU A 161 -22.79 -18.91 -11.45
CA GLU A 161 -24.12 -18.60 -10.91
C GLU A 161 -24.03 -17.86 -9.56
N GLU A 162 -22.93 -18.03 -8.83
CA GLU A 162 -22.71 -17.44 -7.52
C GLU A 162 -21.46 -16.56 -7.52
N LEU A 163 -21.52 -15.48 -6.74
CA LEU A 163 -20.38 -14.60 -6.50
C LEU A 163 -19.23 -15.42 -5.89
N PRO A 164 -18.03 -15.39 -6.48
CA PRO A 164 -16.89 -16.07 -5.88
C PRO A 164 -16.53 -15.47 -4.51
N LYS A 165 -15.78 -16.24 -3.72
CA LYS A 165 -15.25 -15.75 -2.44
C LYS A 165 -14.49 -14.47 -2.69
N THR A 166 -14.93 -13.40 -2.05
CA THR A 166 -14.43 -12.05 -2.28
C THR A 166 -13.82 -11.49 -1.00
N LEU A 167 -12.60 -10.96 -1.12
CA LEU A 167 -11.93 -10.22 -0.05
C LEU A 167 -11.95 -8.73 -0.43
N VAL A 168 -12.48 -7.91 0.47
CA VAL A 168 -12.58 -6.46 0.26
C VAL A 168 -11.66 -5.75 1.26
N PHE A 169 -10.77 -4.92 0.75
CA PHE A 169 -9.97 -4.01 1.56
C PHE A 169 -10.60 -2.63 1.50
N ALA A 170 -10.82 -2.03 2.66
CA ALA A 170 -11.32 -0.67 2.79
C ALA A 170 -10.38 0.13 3.69
N MET A 171 -10.34 1.45 3.47
CA MET A 171 -9.64 2.34 4.39
C MET A 171 -10.59 2.74 5.54
N ASP A 172 -10.03 2.85 6.76
CA ASP A 172 -10.72 3.32 7.98
C ASP A 172 -10.92 4.84 7.97
#